data_9ef1d74db790e169098a37dd7667d642
#
_entry.id   9ef1d74db790e169098a37dd7667d642
#
_cell.length_a   1.000
_cell.length_b   1.000
_cell.length_c   1.000
_cell.angle_alpha   90.00
_cell.angle_beta   90.00
_cell.angle_gamma   90.00
#
_symmetry.space_group_name_H-M   'P 1'
#
loop_
_entity.id
_entity.type
_entity.pdbx_description
1 polymer ?
#
loop_
_entity_poly.entity_id
_entity_poly.type
_entity_poly.pdbx_seq_one_letter_code
_entity_poly.pdbx_strand_id
1 'polypeptide(L)'
;MTQEEMLSQIKPLLQPLQQVNASQAETIKKLTEQNESLQSRIKELTAQVAWLNRQLFGRKSERLPIINPGQLDLFANMLPENARQIAEARDEAVEKIAKTKGKNRQERKNRIMMEDLPVLEQVILTPDNLDRNLYKKIGQEVTRIVEHKPGQLYIKEIIREKWGLKDNTSVAPKGMSGVLIAPMPLLPIYKGIAGPSLLSEILLQKYEYHMPYYRQIKQYSHLGMKGLTESTVDGWFKQTVELLKPLYEVLKAEVMKADYVQADETTTPVMNRETHKAAKEYLWMVRAVMERLVLFHYDQGSRAGAVIESLADRYNFKGYLQCDGFAGYETAFKANPNVRMVNCMVHIRRHFEQALDENRPMAEHALGEIQHLYKIEHMCDDAGMSPDERKAKRNELSRHIMEAMKAWMETEGVKYSDRSQIGKAITYAYTRWDNMMRYLEDGRLLPDNNLAENEIRPITLGRKNYLFCGNHEAARNMAVVCSLLATCRNHDVNPRDYLNDIISQMPYHTKASYEELLQLLPHKWKLTHPESVMTKTT
;
A
#
# COMPACT_ATOMS: atom_id res chain seq x y z
N MET A 1 29.31 17.69 -94.29
CA MET A 1 29.68 17.68 -92.86
C MET A 1 29.90 16.22 -92.48
N THR A 2 31.12 15.88 -92.20
CA THR A 2 31.48 14.52 -91.78
C THR A 2 31.10 14.28 -90.34
N GLN A 3 30.92 13.02 -89.92
CA GLN A 3 30.55 12.62 -88.55
C GLN A 3 31.59 13.14 -87.52
N GLU A 4 32.84 13.35 -87.90
CA GLU A 4 33.91 13.93 -87.08
C GLU A 4 33.76 15.41 -86.88
N GLU A 5 33.28 16.19 -87.84
CA GLU A 5 32.97 17.62 -87.76
C GLU A 5 31.79 17.87 -86.82
N MET A 6 30.76 17.04 -86.80
CA MET A 6 29.64 17.11 -85.84
C MET A 6 30.11 16.80 -84.45
N LEU A 7 30.91 15.79 -84.24
CA LEU A 7 31.47 15.41 -82.94
C LEU A 7 32.36 16.51 -82.33
N SER A 8 33.13 17.22 -83.17
CA SER A 8 34.00 18.34 -82.70
C SER A 8 33.22 19.58 -82.26
N GLN A 9 32.03 19.81 -82.82
CA GLN A 9 31.14 20.90 -82.40
C GLN A 9 30.30 20.58 -81.16
N ILE A 10 29.97 19.30 -80.94
CA ILE A 10 29.16 18.87 -79.80
C ILE A 10 30.03 18.66 -78.54
N LYS A 11 31.29 18.23 -78.69
CA LYS A 11 32.17 17.94 -77.54
C LYS A 11 32.34 19.09 -76.53
N PRO A 12 32.56 20.39 -76.96
CA PRO A 12 32.64 21.51 -76.00
C PRO A 12 31.33 21.87 -75.36
N LEU A 13 30.18 21.47 -75.92
CA LEU A 13 28.87 21.68 -75.28
C LEU A 13 28.49 20.57 -74.27
N LEU A 14 29.04 19.36 -74.47
CA LEU A 14 28.84 18.24 -73.57
C LEU A 14 29.72 18.28 -72.34
N GLN A 15 30.93 18.86 -72.38
CA GLN A 15 31.81 18.94 -71.25
C GLN A 15 31.26 19.70 -70.03
N PRO A 16 30.62 20.89 -70.19
CA PRO A 16 30.00 21.57 -69.03
C PRO A 16 28.82 20.78 -68.46
N LEU A 17 28.03 20.10 -69.31
CA LEU A 17 26.91 19.23 -68.87
C LEU A 17 27.41 18.01 -68.08
N GLN A 18 28.52 17.40 -68.51
CA GLN A 18 29.15 16.31 -67.76
C GLN A 18 29.72 16.77 -66.42
N GLN A 19 30.31 17.96 -66.35
CA GLN A 19 30.79 18.55 -65.10
C GLN A 19 29.65 18.88 -64.13
N VAL A 20 28.53 19.43 -64.60
CA VAL A 20 27.33 19.69 -63.82
C VAL A 20 26.74 18.40 -63.29
N ASN A 21 26.59 17.38 -64.14
CA ASN A 21 26.08 16.06 -63.73
C ASN A 21 27.00 15.38 -62.70
N ALA A 22 28.30 15.46 -62.83
CA ALA A 22 29.26 14.94 -61.85
C ALA A 22 29.16 15.69 -60.49
N SER A 23 29.03 17.01 -60.53
CA SER A 23 28.83 17.82 -59.29
C SER A 23 27.46 17.52 -58.63
N GLN A 24 26.40 17.35 -59.45
CA GLN A 24 25.12 16.95 -58.91
C GLN A 24 25.12 15.55 -58.29
N ALA A 25 25.80 14.59 -58.94
CA ALA A 25 25.95 13.23 -58.40
C ALA A 25 26.72 13.23 -57.08
N GLU A 26 27.77 14.04 -56.95
CA GLU A 26 28.50 14.21 -55.66
C GLU A 26 27.63 14.85 -54.59
N THR A 27 26.82 15.85 -54.96
CA THR A 27 25.90 16.53 -54.03
C THR A 27 24.79 15.57 -53.55
N ILE A 28 24.22 14.77 -54.49
CA ILE A 28 23.24 13.74 -54.18
C ILE A 28 23.85 12.71 -53.21
N LYS A 29 25.08 12.27 -53.46
CA LYS A 29 25.78 11.32 -52.55
C LYS A 29 25.94 11.89 -51.15
N LYS A 30 26.42 13.13 -51.01
CA LYS A 30 26.55 13.81 -49.71
C LYS A 30 25.19 13.96 -49.00
N LEU A 31 24.14 14.33 -49.70
CA LEU A 31 22.79 14.46 -49.16
C LEU A 31 22.24 13.09 -48.73
N THR A 32 22.53 12.03 -49.43
CA THR A 32 22.12 10.68 -49.07
C THR A 32 22.82 10.22 -47.80
N GLU A 33 24.14 10.41 -47.70
CA GLU A 33 24.92 10.11 -46.48
C GLU A 33 24.45 10.93 -45.27
N GLN A 34 24.14 12.22 -45.47
CA GLN A 34 23.57 13.06 -44.41
C GLN A 34 22.17 12.59 -43.98
N ASN A 35 21.34 12.18 -44.93
CA ASN A 35 19.99 11.67 -44.66
C ASN A 35 20.02 10.36 -43.88
N GLU A 36 20.91 9.43 -44.22
CA GLU A 36 21.14 8.20 -43.49
C GLU A 36 21.61 8.47 -42.05
N SER A 37 22.56 9.41 -41.87
CA SER A 37 23.02 9.85 -40.53
C SER A 37 21.90 10.48 -39.71
N LEU A 38 21.08 11.37 -40.31
CA LEU A 38 19.95 11.98 -39.64
C LEU A 38 18.87 10.95 -39.30
N GLN A 39 18.56 10.00 -40.15
CA GLN A 39 17.62 8.91 -39.85
C GLN A 39 18.10 8.04 -38.69
N SER A 40 19.41 7.71 -38.65
CA SER A 40 20.00 7.00 -37.52
C SER A 40 19.85 7.79 -36.21
N ARG A 41 20.10 9.11 -36.23
CA ARG A 41 19.96 9.98 -35.07
C ARG A 41 18.52 10.16 -34.62
N ILE A 42 17.57 10.26 -35.55
CA ILE A 42 16.14 10.27 -35.25
C ILE A 42 15.71 8.95 -34.58
N LYS A 43 16.19 7.81 -35.06
CA LYS A 43 15.91 6.51 -34.47
C LYS A 43 16.46 6.41 -33.04
N GLU A 44 17.69 6.88 -32.81
CA GLU A 44 18.29 6.94 -31.47
C GLU A 44 17.54 7.86 -30.52
N LEU A 45 17.21 9.09 -30.95
CA LEU A 45 16.43 10.05 -30.14
C LEU A 45 15.01 9.54 -29.86
N THR A 46 14.37 8.88 -30.83
CA THR A 46 13.04 8.27 -30.64
C THR A 46 13.12 7.16 -29.60
N ALA A 47 14.15 6.33 -29.62
CA ALA A 47 14.37 5.31 -28.61
C ALA A 47 14.65 5.90 -27.22
N GLN A 48 15.43 6.98 -27.13
CA GLN A 48 15.68 7.71 -25.87
C GLN A 48 14.40 8.34 -25.32
N VAL A 49 13.56 8.97 -26.15
CA VAL A 49 12.27 9.53 -25.76
C VAL A 49 11.30 8.42 -25.32
N ALA A 50 11.26 7.30 -26.03
CA ALA A 50 10.45 6.15 -25.63
C ALA A 50 10.91 5.54 -24.30
N TRP A 51 12.22 5.48 -24.06
CA TRP A 51 12.80 5.05 -22.79
C TRP A 51 12.48 6.03 -21.66
N LEU A 52 12.66 7.34 -21.86
CA LEU A 52 12.31 8.37 -20.89
C LEU A 52 10.81 8.35 -20.56
N ASN A 53 9.95 8.23 -21.58
CA ASN A 53 8.51 8.10 -21.37
C ASN A 53 8.16 6.85 -20.57
N ARG A 54 8.84 5.71 -20.78
CA ARG A 54 8.65 4.51 -19.95
C ARG A 54 9.14 4.71 -18.51
N GLN A 55 10.25 5.41 -18.29
CA GLN A 55 10.76 5.70 -16.95
C GLN A 55 9.86 6.69 -16.18
N LEU A 56 9.35 7.72 -16.85
CA LEU A 56 8.53 8.77 -16.24
C LEU A 56 7.05 8.40 -16.16
N PHE A 57 6.54 7.69 -17.16
CA PHE A 57 5.09 7.45 -17.36
C PHE A 57 4.73 5.98 -17.56
N GLY A 58 5.71 5.07 -17.58
CA GLY A 58 5.47 3.64 -17.69
C GLY A 58 4.55 3.17 -16.57
N ARG A 59 3.50 2.42 -16.92
CA ARG A 59 2.59 1.81 -15.95
C ARG A 59 3.40 0.91 -15.03
N LYS A 60 3.47 1.25 -13.75
CA LYS A 60 3.99 0.38 -12.68
C LYS A 60 3.02 -0.76 -12.34
N SER A 61 2.11 -1.09 -13.23
CA SER A 61 1.11 -2.14 -13.10
C SER A 61 1.45 -3.28 -14.03
N GLU A 62 1.54 -4.46 -13.52
CA GLU A 62 1.98 -5.71 -14.16
C GLU A 62 0.88 -6.42 -14.96
N ARG A 63 -0.29 -5.78 -15.16
CA ARG A 63 -1.28 -6.31 -16.10
C ARG A 63 -0.81 -6.07 -17.53
N LEU A 64 -0.79 -7.15 -18.32
CA LEU A 64 -0.58 -7.07 -19.78
C LEU A 64 -1.46 -5.98 -20.38
N PRO A 65 -0.92 -4.98 -21.10
CA PRO A 65 -1.75 -4.02 -21.79
C PRO A 65 -2.46 -4.74 -22.95
N ILE A 66 -3.78 -4.75 -22.93
CA ILE A 66 -4.55 -4.87 -24.18
C ILE A 66 -4.24 -3.57 -24.92
N ILE A 67 -3.38 -3.66 -25.91
CA ILE A 67 -2.95 -2.51 -26.71
C ILE A 67 -4.12 -2.11 -27.57
N ASN A 68 -4.83 -1.06 -27.18
CA ASN A 68 -5.75 -0.35 -28.03
C ASN A 68 -5.04 0.93 -28.50
N PRO A 69 -4.66 1.04 -29.79
CA PRO A 69 -3.80 2.13 -30.29
C PRO A 69 -4.40 3.55 -30.14
N GLY A 70 -5.72 3.66 -29.90
CA GLY A 70 -6.41 4.94 -29.82
C GLY A 70 -6.44 5.62 -28.45
N GLN A 71 -5.87 5.02 -27.39
CA GLN A 71 -5.91 5.57 -26.03
C GLN A 71 -4.62 6.24 -25.55
N LEU A 72 -3.61 6.31 -26.37
CA LEU A 72 -2.27 6.82 -25.98
C LEU A 72 -2.17 8.36 -25.87
N ASP A 73 -3.11 9.11 -26.47
CA ASP A 73 -2.98 10.57 -26.59
C ASP A 73 -3.60 11.39 -25.44
N LEU A 74 -4.50 10.81 -24.65
CA LEU A 74 -5.24 11.59 -23.63
C LEU A 74 -4.49 11.81 -22.32
N PHE A 75 -3.46 11.02 -22.03
CA PHE A 75 -2.72 11.07 -20.75
C PHE A 75 -1.29 11.58 -20.85
N ALA A 76 -0.76 11.76 -22.06
CA ALA A 76 0.62 12.20 -22.28
C ALA A 76 0.88 13.64 -21.79
N ASN A 77 -0.13 14.48 -21.73
CA ASN A 77 0.00 15.91 -21.40
C ASN A 77 -0.26 16.26 -19.91
N MET A 78 -0.59 15.28 -19.05
CA MET A 78 -1.04 15.58 -17.68
C MET A 78 -0.02 15.32 -16.55
N LEU A 79 1.14 14.75 -16.80
CA LEU A 79 1.93 14.16 -15.73
C LEU A 79 3.28 14.82 -15.32
N PRO A 80 3.99 15.61 -16.12
CA PRO A 80 5.22 16.25 -15.64
C PRO A 80 4.99 17.36 -14.62
N GLU A 81 3.94 18.15 -14.81
CA GLU A 81 3.62 19.30 -13.97
C GLU A 81 3.08 18.88 -12.58
N ASN A 82 2.28 17.81 -12.54
CA ASN A 82 1.74 17.26 -11.28
C ASN A 82 2.80 16.63 -10.37
N ALA A 83 3.84 16.02 -10.92
CA ALA A 83 4.91 15.43 -10.12
C ALA A 83 5.81 16.51 -9.49
N ARG A 84 6.06 17.61 -10.21
CA ARG A 84 6.76 18.80 -9.70
C ARG A 84 5.93 19.52 -8.65
N GLN A 85 4.66 19.78 -8.91
CA GLN A 85 3.74 20.44 -7.98
C GLN A 85 3.55 19.64 -6.68
N ILE A 86 3.56 18.30 -6.75
CA ILE A 86 3.48 17.44 -5.56
C ILE A 86 4.80 17.51 -4.75
N ALA A 87 5.95 17.59 -5.40
CA ALA A 87 7.23 17.75 -4.72
C ALA A 87 7.36 19.15 -4.07
N GLU A 88 7.00 20.20 -4.78
CA GLU A 88 6.98 21.59 -4.30
C GLU A 88 5.96 21.77 -3.16
N ALA A 89 4.74 21.23 -3.29
CA ALA A 89 3.73 21.25 -2.24
C ALA A 89 4.15 20.48 -0.98
N ARG A 90 4.95 19.42 -1.14
CA ARG A 90 5.54 18.67 -0.03
C ARG A 90 6.57 19.52 0.71
N ASP A 91 7.46 20.18 0.00
CA ASP A 91 8.53 21.02 0.58
C ASP A 91 7.94 22.28 1.23
N GLU A 92 6.91 22.90 0.63
CA GLU A 92 6.14 24.00 1.26
C GLU A 92 5.38 23.56 2.52
N ALA A 93 4.77 22.37 2.52
CA ALA A 93 4.08 21.84 3.70
C ALA A 93 5.05 21.58 4.86
N VAL A 94 6.25 21.08 4.56
CA VAL A 94 7.34 20.89 5.52
C VAL A 94 7.80 22.23 6.10
N GLU A 95 8.01 23.26 5.27
CA GLU A 95 8.37 24.60 5.72
C GLU A 95 7.28 25.28 6.55
N LYS A 96 6.00 25.13 6.17
CA LYS A 96 4.87 25.68 6.95
C LYS A 96 4.77 25.07 8.34
N ILE A 97 4.98 23.75 8.48
CA ILE A 97 4.98 23.07 9.79
C ILE A 97 6.16 23.53 10.65
N ALA A 98 7.33 23.76 10.06
CA ALA A 98 8.51 24.27 10.75
C ALA A 98 8.31 25.71 11.28
N LYS A 99 7.66 26.56 10.49
CA LYS A 99 7.39 27.98 10.82
C LYS A 99 6.26 28.14 11.86
N THR A 100 5.31 27.20 11.96
CA THR A 100 4.15 27.31 12.87
C THR A 100 4.48 26.97 14.33
N LYS A 101 5.58 26.26 14.59
CA LYS A 101 5.98 25.85 15.95
C LYS A 101 6.67 26.95 16.79
N GLY A 102 6.93 28.12 16.18
CA GLY A 102 7.67 29.22 16.83
C GLY A 102 6.83 30.38 17.37
N LYS A 103 5.50 30.39 17.22
CA LYS A 103 4.67 31.53 17.64
C LYS A 103 3.57 31.14 18.61
N ASN A 104 3.74 31.64 19.82
CA ASN A 104 2.76 31.95 20.85
C ASN A 104 2.00 30.80 21.54
N ARG A 105 2.43 30.56 22.80
CA ARG A 105 1.59 30.13 23.90
C ARG A 105 0.52 31.21 24.18
N GLN A 106 -0.44 31.39 23.29
CA GLN A 106 -1.66 32.13 23.61
C GLN A 106 -2.69 31.17 24.19
N GLU A 107 -3.41 31.66 25.20
CA GLU A 107 -4.39 30.95 26.02
C GLU A 107 -5.27 29.99 25.23
N ARG A 108 -5.41 28.74 25.75
CA ARG A 108 -6.29 27.70 25.21
C ARG A 108 -7.75 28.11 25.30
N LYS A 109 -8.25 28.88 24.33
CA LYS A 109 -9.66 29.23 24.17
C LYS A 109 -10.39 28.43 23.10
N ASN A 110 -9.82 27.36 22.55
CA ASN A 110 -10.52 26.54 21.55
C ASN A 110 -11.24 25.38 22.23
N ARG A 111 -12.38 25.64 22.83
CA ARG A 111 -13.37 24.63 23.19
C ARG A 111 -14.02 24.14 21.89
N ILE A 112 -14.02 22.81 21.65
CA ILE A 112 -14.76 22.24 20.54
C ILE A 112 -16.24 22.57 20.74
N MET A 113 -16.83 23.26 19.75
CA MET A 113 -18.25 23.63 19.80
C MET A 113 -19.08 22.52 19.18
N MET A 114 -20.03 22.00 19.94
CA MET A 114 -20.95 20.93 19.54
C MET A 114 -22.41 21.40 19.53
N GLU A 115 -22.63 22.70 19.71
CA GLU A 115 -23.96 23.29 19.94
C GLU A 115 -24.88 23.17 18.71
N ASP A 116 -24.27 23.09 17.50
CA ASP A 116 -24.99 22.94 16.24
C ASP A 116 -25.29 21.46 15.88
N LEU A 117 -24.86 20.49 16.71
CA LEU A 117 -25.07 19.07 16.42
C LEU A 117 -26.37 18.57 17.06
N PRO A 118 -27.23 17.83 16.32
CA PRO A 118 -28.43 17.26 16.89
C PRO A 118 -28.12 16.14 17.88
N VAL A 119 -28.91 16.03 18.94
CA VAL A 119 -28.93 14.84 19.82
C VAL A 119 -29.85 13.82 19.19
N LEU A 120 -29.30 12.74 18.64
CA LEU A 120 -30.07 11.68 18.00
C LEU A 120 -30.27 10.45 18.89
N GLU A 121 -29.41 10.28 19.88
CA GLU A 121 -29.45 9.11 20.75
C GLU A 121 -29.28 9.52 22.21
N GLN A 122 -30.14 8.99 23.07
CA GLN A 122 -30.04 9.16 24.53
C GLN A 122 -30.07 7.78 25.20
N VAL A 123 -29.07 7.49 26.01
CA VAL A 123 -28.99 6.27 26.81
C VAL A 123 -29.18 6.65 28.27
N ILE A 124 -30.26 6.20 28.87
CA ILE A 124 -30.59 6.44 30.29
C ILE A 124 -30.11 5.22 31.07
N LEU A 125 -29.17 5.45 32.00
CA LEU A 125 -28.61 4.43 32.86
C LEU A 125 -29.16 4.60 34.27
N THR A 126 -29.80 3.57 34.78
CA THR A 126 -30.24 3.49 36.17
C THR A 126 -29.27 2.62 36.97
N PRO A 127 -29.05 2.92 38.27
CA PRO A 127 -28.24 2.06 39.12
C PRO A 127 -28.78 0.63 39.17
N ASP A 128 -27.86 -0.34 39.18
CA ASP A 128 -28.21 -1.74 39.47
C ASP A 128 -28.72 -1.88 40.91
N ASN A 129 -29.66 -2.80 41.12
CA ASN A 129 -30.28 -3.06 42.42
C ASN A 129 -30.99 -1.83 43.07
N LEU A 130 -31.54 -0.94 42.23
CA LEU A 130 -32.29 0.23 42.69
C LEU A 130 -33.62 -0.18 43.33
N ASP A 131 -33.74 -0.03 44.67
CA ASP A 131 -35.05 -0.15 45.33
C ASP A 131 -35.79 1.19 45.28
N ARG A 132 -36.79 1.27 44.38
CA ARG A 132 -37.62 2.49 44.20
C ARG A 132 -38.50 2.82 45.39
N ASN A 133 -38.63 1.94 46.37
CA ASN A 133 -39.36 2.24 47.60
C ASN A 133 -38.47 3.06 48.58
N LEU A 134 -37.17 2.78 48.58
CA LEU A 134 -36.20 3.44 49.45
C LEU A 134 -35.55 4.70 48.83
N TYR A 135 -35.40 4.72 47.51
CA TYR A 135 -34.66 5.80 46.84
C TYR A 135 -35.58 6.67 45.97
N LYS A 136 -35.28 7.97 45.91
CA LYS A 136 -35.89 8.93 44.97
C LYS A 136 -34.82 9.52 44.06
N LYS A 137 -35.23 9.86 42.85
CA LYS A 137 -34.35 10.55 41.88
C LYS A 137 -34.04 11.97 42.45
N ILE A 138 -32.77 12.31 42.60
CA ILE A 138 -32.30 13.60 43.07
C ILE A 138 -31.58 14.42 42.02
N GLY A 139 -31.29 13.84 40.85
CA GLY A 139 -30.62 14.50 39.75
C GLY A 139 -30.17 13.50 38.67
N GLN A 140 -29.43 14.01 37.71
CA GLN A 140 -28.80 13.21 36.68
C GLN A 140 -27.49 13.83 36.24
N GLU A 141 -26.57 13.01 35.79
CA GLU A 141 -25.36 13.44 35.11
C GLU A 141 -25.53 13.12 33.61
N VAL A 142 -25.25 14.12 32.76
CA VAL A 142 -25.34 13.97 31.31
C VAL A 142 -23.93 14.03 30.74
N THR A 143 -23.52 12.94 30.08
CA THR A 143 -22.28 12.90 29.32
C THR A 143 -22.63 12.93 27.83
N ARG A 144 -22.03 13.84 27.10
CA ARG A 144 -22.23 14.00 25.64
C ARG A 144 -21.02 13.50 24.90
N ILE A 145 -21.24 12.62 23.93
CA ILE A 145 -20.22 12.14 23.00
C ILE A 145 -20.68 12.44 21.58
N VAL A 146 -19.72 12.69 20.68
CA VAL A 146 -20.00 12.89 19.25
C VAL A 146 -19.82 11.57 18.53
N GLU A 147 -20.88 11.14 17.88
CA GLU A 147 -20.91 9.95 17.03
C GLU A 147 -21.03 10.33 15.57
N HIS A 148 -20.61 9.46 14.67
CA HIS A 148 -20.69 9.63 13.22
C HIS A 148 -21.62 8.60 12.60
N LYS A 149 -22.63 9.09 11.90
CA LYS A 149 -23.42 8.32 10.95
C LYS A 149 -23.06 8.79 9.54
N PRO A 150 -22.91 7.94 8.52
CA PRO A 150 -22.57 8.38 7.17
C PRO A 150 -23.38 9.59 6.73
N GLY A 151 -22.69 10.68 6.38
CA GLY A 151 -23.31 11.95 6.00
C GLY A 151 -23.80 12.86 7.15
N GLN A 152 -23.69 12.43 8.42
CA GLN A 152 -24.15 13.21 9.56
C GLN A 152 -23.28 13.01 10.80
N LEU A 153 -23.00 14.10 11.52
CA LEU A 153 -22.53 14.07 12.91
C LEU A 153 -23.71 14.27 13.84
N TYR A 154 -23.71 13.56 14.97
CA TYR A 154 -24.78 13.68 15.97
C TYR A 154 -24.23 13.54 17.38
N ILE A 155 -25.00 13.97 18.36
CA ILE A 155 -24.68 13.80 19.78
C ILE A 155 -25.44 12.59 20.32
N LYS A 156 -24.69 11.69 20.96
CA LYS A 156 -25.22 10.65 21.83
C LYS A 156 -25.11 11.11 23.27
N GLU A 157 -26.25 11.29 23.94
CA GLU A 157 -26.27 11.65 25.35
C GLU A 157 -26.32 10.40 26.22
N ILE A 158 -25.37 10.25 27.12
CA ILE A 158 -25.36 9.20 28.15
C ILE A 158 -25.85 9.84 29.45
N ILE A 159 -27.08 9.55 29.82
CA ILE A 159 -27.74 10.15 30.99
C ILE A 159 -27.68 9.15 32.14
N ARG A 160 -27.01 9.51 33.22
CA ARG A 160 -26.92 8.70 34.42
C ARG A 160 -27.74 9.37 35.53
N GLU A 161 -28.87 8.74 35.89
CA GLU A 161 -29.73 9.23 36.91
C GLU A 161 -29.09 9.06 38.31
N LYS A 162 -29.25 10.07 39.15
CA LYS A 162 -28.85 10.04 40.58
C LYS A 162 -30.07 9.80 41.43
N TRP A 163 -29.98 8.76 42.26
CA TRP A 163 -31.05 8.33 43.15
C TRP A 163 -30.60 8.47 44.60
N GLY A 164 -31.33 9.19 45.39
CA GLY A 164 -31.10 9.36 46.84
C GLY A 164 -32.19 8.69 47.65
N LEU A 165 -31.92 8.39 48.93
CA LEU A 165 -32.93 7.90 49.89
C LEU A 165 -34.11 8.86 49.96
N LYS A 166 -35.34 8.32 50.05
CA LYS A 166 -36.58 9.14 50.12
C LYS A 166 -36.66 9.99 51.38
N ASP A 167 -36.27 9.40 52.50
CA ASP A 167 -36.37 10.04 53.80
C ASP A 167 -35.01 10.12 54.47
N ASN A 168 -34.75 11.21 55.20
CA ASN A 168 -33.51 11.41 55.96
C ASN A 168 -33.30 10.42 57.11
N THR A 169 -34.35 9.67 57.49
CA THR A 169 -34.31 8.63 58.51
C THR A 169 -34.06 7.24 57.94
N SER A 170 -34.17 7.08 56.60
CA SER A 170 -33.90 5.81 55.96
C SER A 170 -32.39 5.53 55.91
N VAL A 171 -32.00 4.33 56.35
CA VAL A 171 -30.60 3.88 56.31
C VAL A 171 -30.40 3.06 55.05
N ALA A 172 -29.34 3.35 54.30
CA ALA A 172 -28.98 2.56 53.14
C ALA A 172 -28.72 1.09 53.53
N PRO A 173 -29.13 0.10 52.71
CA PRO A 173 -28.80 -1.29 52.95
C PRO A 173 -27.29 -1.49 53.10
N LYS A 174 -26.90 -2.48 53.94
CA LYS A 174 -25.47 -2.75 54.20
C LYS A 174 -24.70 -2.95 52.89
N GLY A 175 -23.67 -2.12 52.69
CA GLY A 175 -22.83 -2.12 51.50
C GLY A 175 -23.31 -1.22 50.36
N MET A 176 -24.45 -0.51 50.49
CA MET A 176 -24.94 0.48 49.52
C MET A 176 -24.68 1.92 50.01
N SER A 177 -24.46 2.83 49.04
CA SER A 177 -24.35 4.28 49.32
C SER A 177 -25.73 4.91 49.46
N GLY A 178 -25.83 5.98 50.24
CA GLY A 178 -27.06 6.80 50.34
C GLY A 178 -27.43 7.49 49.01
N VAL A 179 -26.50 7.57 48.09
CA VAL A 179 -26.73 8.04 46.72
C VAL A 179 -26.26 6.95 45.75
N LEU A 180 -27.14 6.54 44.86
CA LEU A 180 -26.86 5.56 43.79
C LEU A 180 -26.82 6.29 42.45
N ILE A 181 -25.79 5.96 41.65
CA ILE A 181 -25.65 6.40 40.25
C ILE A 181 -25.10 5.22 39.43
N ALA A 182 -25.61 5.02 38.24
CA ALA A 182 -25.08 3.98 37.35
C ALA A 182 -23.60 4.24 37.01
N PRO A 183 -22.78 3.18 36.90
CA PRO A 183 -21.38 3.33 36.46
C PRO A 183 -21.35 3.93 35.03
N MET A 184 -20.29 4.70 34.74
CA MET A 184 -20.06 5.21 33.39
C MET A 184 -19.59 4.05 32.50
N PRO A 185 -20.17 3.84 31.30
CA PRO A 185 -19.62 2.92 30.34
C PRO A 185 -18.17 3.26 29.99
N LEU A 186 -17.37 2.25 29.71
CA LEU A 186 -16.01 2.46 29.27
C LEU A 186 -16.03 3.08 27.86
N LEU A 187 -15.56 4.30 27.74
CA LEU A 187 -15.41 4.98 26.46
C LEU A 187 -14.03 4.65 25.87
N PRO A 188 -13.90 4.62 24.51
CA PRO A 188 -12.63 4.40 23.83
C PRO A 188 -11.55 5.40 24.29
N ILE A 189 -11.96 6.64 24.55
CA ILE A 189 -11.10 7.70 25.08
C ILE A 189 -11.66 8.15 26.41
N TYR A 190 -10.88 7.97 27.47
CA TYR A 190 -11.30 8.37 28.81
C TYR A 190 -11.65 9.86 28.88
N LYS A 191 -12.87 10.16 29.31
CA LYS A 191 -13.45 11.52 29.33
C LYS A 191 -13.41 12.22 27.97
N GLY A 192 -13.29 11.47 26.86
CA GLY A 192 -13.33 11.98 25.51
C GLY A 192 -14.75 12.29 25.05
N ILE A 193 -14.86 13.15 24.05
CA ILE A 193 -16.14 13.50 23.41
C ILE A 193 -16.32 12.77 22.06
N ALA A 194 -15.28 12.11 21.57
CA ALA A 194 -15.35 11.33 20.31
C ALA A 194 -15.84 9.92 20.63
N GLY A 195 -16.98 9.56 20.07
CA GLY A 195 -17.53 8.22 20.15
C GLY A 195 -16.88 7.26 19.17
N PRO A 196 -17.14 5.94 19.30
CA PRO A 196 -16.53 4.90 18.45
C PRO A 196 -16.70 5.17 16.96
N SER A 197 -17.88 5.58 16.52
CA SER A 197 -18.17 5.81 15.10
C SER A 197 -17.40 7.01 14.52
N LEU A 198 -17.19 8.08 15.30
CA LEU A 198 -16.37 9.20 14.87
C LEU A 198 -14.88 8.81 14.82
N LEU A 199 -14.40 8.02 15.79
CA LEU A 199 -13.02 7.53 15.81
C LEU A 199 -12.75 6.60 14.63
N SER A 200 -13.65 5.66 14.34
CA SER A 200 -13.53 4.78 13.17
C SER A 200 -13.56 5.58 11.86
N GLU A 201 -14.41 6.60 11.75
CA GLU A 201 -14.47 7.47 10.57
C GLU A 201 -13.15 8.20 10.35
N ILE A 202 -12.51 8.72 11.40
CA ILE A 202 -11.20 9.39 11.30
C ILE A 202 -10.13 8.44 10.74
N LEU A 203 -10.12 7.17 11.17
CA LEU A 203 -9.19 6.17 10.68
C LEU A 203 -9.45 5.83 9.20
N LEU A 204 -10.71 5.56 8.86
CA LEU A 204 -11.13 5.24 7.49
C LEU A 204 -10.84 6.39 6.53
N GLN A 205 -11.24 7.59 6.88
CA GLN A 205 -11.00 8.77 6.04
C GLN A 205 -9.50 8.92 5.72
N LYS A 206 -8.62 8.68 6.69
CA LYS A 206 -7.18 8.84 6.48
C LYS A 206 -6.56 7.69 5.70
N TYR A 207 -6.85 6.44 6.05
CA TYR A 207 -6.10 5.29 5.54
C TYR A 207 -6.82 4.46 4.49
N GLU A 208 -8.16 4.54 4.41
CA GLU A 208 -8.93 3.92 3.33
C GLU A 208 -9.24 4.90 2.21
N TYR A 209 -9.67 6.14 2.57
CA TYR A 209 -10.04 7.18 1.61
C TYR A 209 -8.95 8.23 1.40
N HIS A 210 -7.80 8.07 2.02
CA HIS A 210 -6.58 8.89 1.88
C HIS A 210 -6.78 10.38 2.18
N MET A 211 -7.76 10.74 3.01
CA MET A 211 -8.07 12.13 3.35
C MET A 211 -7.22 12.64 4.52
N PRO A 212 -6.36 13.66 4.33
CA PRO A 212 -5.56 14.25 5.40
C PRO A 212 -6.44 14.92 6.46
N TYR A 213 -5.95 15.06 7.69
CA TYR A 213 -6.71 15.61 8.82
C TYR A 213 -7.29 16.99 8.55
N TYR A 214 -6.56 17.91 7.91
CA TYR A 214 -7.07 19.24 7.63
C TYR A 214 -8.32 19.24 6.73
N ARG A 215 -8.43 18.25 5.80
CA ARG A 215 -9.63 18.09 4.96
C ARG A 215 -10.78 17.49 5.75
N GLN A 216 -10.51 16.49 6.60
CA GLN A 216 -11.52 15.92 7.50
C GLN A 216 -12.08 16.98 8.44
N ILE A 217 -11.22 17.81 9.06
CA ILE A 217 -11.62 18.92 9.94
C ILE A 217 -12.50 19.91 9.21
N LYS A 218 -12.16 20.25 7.95
CA LYS A 218 -12.99 21.12 7.11
C LYS A 218 -14.37 20.49 6.87
N GLN A 219 -14.42 19.20 6.55
CA GLN A 219 -15.67 18.45 6.38
C GLN A 219 -16.51 18.44 7.65
N TYR A 220 -15.92 18.13 8.80
CA TYR A 220 -16.62 18.14 10.10
C TYR A 220 -17.11 19.54 10.47
N SER A 221 -16.37 20.59 10.13
CA SER A 221 -16.83 21.96 10.33
C SER A 221 -18.08 22.30 9.53
N HIS A 222 -18.18 21.79 8.29
CA HIS A 222 -19.38 21.95 7.46
C HIS A 222 -20.58 21.15 8.01
N LEU A 223 -20.32 20.08 8.76
CA LEU A 223 -21.35 19.27 9.42
C LEU A 223 -21.70 19.79 10.84
N GLY A 224 -21.21 20.97 11.23
CA GLY A 224 -21.56 21.64 12.50
C GLY A 224 -20.53 21.49 13.63
N MET A 225 -19.47 20.69 13.48
CA MET A 225 -18.43 20.51 14.50
C MET A 225 -17.30 21.51 14.32
N LYS A 226 -17.42 22.68 14.93
CA LYS A 226 -16.47 23.81 14.84
C LYS A 226 -15.40 23.72 15.94
N GLY A 227 -14.24 24.36 15.71
CA GLY A 227 -13.15 24.44 16.70
C GLY A 227 -12.27 23.19 16.81
N LEU A 228 -12.47 22.18 15.97
CA LEU A 228 -11.62 20.99 15.91
C LEU A 228 -10.26 21.34 15.33
N THR A 229 -9.18 20.86 15.96
CA THR A 229 -7.79 21.10 15.52
C THR A 229 -7.12 19.81 15.09
N GLU A 230 -6.08 19.89 14.24
CA GLU A 230 -5.28 18.72 13.84
C GLU A 230 -4.65 18.02 15.06
N SER A 231 -4.21 18.78 16.05
CA SER A 231 -3.64 18.23 17.30
C SER A 231 -4.67 17.41 18.08
N THR A 232 -5.95 17.83 18.07
CA THR A 232 -7.03 17.08 18.73
C THR A 232 -7.30 15.77 17.99
N VAL A 233 -7.40 15.83 16.67
CA VAL A 233 -7.64 14.63 15.83
C VAL A 233 -6.46 13.66 15.94
N ASP A 234 -5.22 14.16 15.91
CA ASP A 234 -4.02 13.34 16.11
C ASP A 234 -3.99 12.69 17.51
N GLY A 235 -4.42 13.43 18.54
CA GLY A 235 -4.57 12.90 19.90
C GLY A 235 -5.61 11.78 19.99
N TRP A 236 -6.75 11.93 19.35
CA TRP A 236 -7.78 10.88 19.26
C TRP A 236 -7.27 9.68 18.47
N PHE A 237 -6.62 9.91 17.33
CA PHE A 237 -6.01 8.85 16.53
C PHE A 237 -5.02 8.01 17.36
N LYS A 238 -4.09 8.65 18.06
CA LYS A 238 -3.10 7.95 18.90
C LYS A 238 -3.75 7.08 19.97
N GLN A 239 -4.71 7.63 20.71
CA GLN A 239 -5.40 6.91 21.77
C GLN A 239 -6.22 5.73 21.20
N THR A 240 -6.86 5.91 20.04
CA THR A 240 -7.57 4.82 19.37
C THR A 240 -6.63 3.72 18.92
N VAL A 241 -5.46 4.07 18.36
CA VAL A 241 -4.47 3.05 17.95
C VAL A 241 -3.91 2.30 19.16
N GLU A 242 -3.70 2.96 20.31
CA GLU A 242 -3.29 2.27 21.54
C GLU A 242 -4.28 1.15 21.94
N LEU A 243 -5.59 1.38 21.77
CA LEU A 243 -6.60 0.34 21.99
C LEU A 243 -6.49 -0.82 20.99
N LEU A 244 -6.07 -0.54 19.74
CA LEU A 244 -5.98 -1.53 18.68
C LEU A 244 -4.65 -2.31 18.69
N LYS A 245 -3.62 -1.84 19.37
CA LYS A 245 -2.30 -2.50 19.44
C LYS A 245 -2.35 -3.96 19.89
N PRO A 246 -3.13 -4.37 20.90
CA PRO A 246 -3.22 -5.78 21.28
C PRO A 246 -3.68 -6.68 20.11
N LEU A 247 -4.65 -6.22 19.32
CA LEU A 247 -5.09 -6.95 18.11
C LEU A 247 -4.00 -7.02 17.05
N TYR A 248 -3.25 -5.93 16.88
CA TYR A 248 -2.13 -5.91 15.95
C TYR A 248 -1.02 -6.91 16.35
N GLU A 249 -0.72 -7.05 17.64
CA GLU A 249 0.27 -8.04 18.10
C GLU A 249 -0.21 -9.48 17.87
N VAL A 250 -1.51 -9.76 18.06
CA VAL A 250 -2.10 -11.06 17.72
C VAL A 250 -2.06 -11.30 16.20
N LEU A 251 -2.45 -10.30 15.40
CA LEU A 251 -2.37 -10.39 13.94
C LEU A 251 -0.95 -10.67 13.45
N LYS A 252 0.04 -10.01 14.03
CA LYS A 252 1.46 -10.22 13.74
C LYS A 252 1.88 -11.67 13.99
N ALA A 253 1.48 -12.21 15.14
CA ALA A 253 1.76 -13.61 15.47
C ALA A 253 1.08 -14.58 14.49
N GLU A 254 -0.19 -14.33 14.13
CA GLU A 254 -0.92 -15.19 13.19
C GLU A 254 -0.32 -15.16 11.78
N VAL A 255 0.09 -13.97 11.29
CA VAL A 255 0.78 -13.87 9.99
C VAL A 255 2.08 -14.66 9.99
N MET A 256 2.84 -14.61 11.09
CA MET A 256 4.14 -15.28 11.17
C MET A 256 4.04 -16.76 11.55
N LYS A 257 2.85 -17.29 11.88
CA LYS A 257 2.58 -18.73 12.03
C LYS A 257 2.32 -19.41 10.67
N ALA A 258 1.98 -18.66 9.65
CA ALA A 258 1.71 -19.20 8.32
C ALA A 258 2.98 -19.83 7.73
N ASP A 259 2.83 -20.92 6.99
CA ASP A 259 3.95 -21.63 6.33
C ASP A 259 4.28 -21.10 4.93
N TYR A 260 3.48 -20.14 4.43
CA TYR A 260 3.73 -19.44 3.18
C TYR A 260 3.36 -17.96 3.29
N VAL A 261 4.37 -17.10 3.24
CA VAL A 261 4.20 -15.66 3.27
C VAL A 261 4.83 -14.99 2.05
N GLN A 262 4.23 -13.90 1.63
CA GLN A 262 4.83 -12.94 0.70
C GLN A 262 5.27 -11.70 1.46
N ALA A 263 6.44 -11.17 1.14
CA ALA A 263 6.96 -9.94 1.74
C ALA A 263 7.43 -8.95 0.67
N ASP A 264 7.28 -7.67 1.00
CA ASP A 264 7.75 -6.56 0.18
C ASP A 264 7.94 -5.34 1.09
N GLU A 265 8.69 -4.32 0.65
CA GLU A 265 8.83 -3.07 1.38
C GLU A 265 8.52 -1.86 0.51
N THR A 266 8.00 -0.82 1.15
CA THR A 266 7.71 0.45 0.48
C THR A 266 8.26 1.64 1.25
N THR A 267 8.59 2.70 0.52
CA THR A 267 9.05 3.92 1.17
C THR A 267 7.91 4.64 1.87
N THR A 268 8.17 5.12 3.07
CA THR A 268 7.27 5.97 3.85
C THR A 268 8.05 7.20 4.30
N PRO A 269 7.77 8.40 3.79
CA PRO A 269 8.42 9.61 4.26
C PRO A 269 8.03 9.90 5.71
N VAL A 270 9.03 10.13 6.57
CA VAL A 270 8.83 10.45 8.00
C VAL A 270 9.54 11.75 8.32
N MET A 271 8.85 12.66 9.02
CA MET A 271 9.41 13.95 9.41
C MET A 271 10.49 13.78 10.46
N ASN A 272 11.69 14.24 10.16
CA ASN A 272 12.74 14.38 11.14
C ASN A 272 12.58 15.75 11.84
N ARG A 273 12.46 15.73 13.18
CA ARG A 273 12.21 16.94 13.97
C ARG A 273 13.41 17.87 14.08
N GLU A 274 14.61 17.34 13.94
CA GLU A 274 15.85 18.12 14.06
C GLU A 274 16.16 18.86 12.75
N THR A 275 16.06 18.15 11.63
CA THR A 275 16.36 18.71 10.30
C THR A 275 15.18 19.40 9.64
N HIS A 276 13.96 19.23 10.17
CA HIS A 276 12.69 19.68 9.58
C HIS A 276 12.46 19.19 8.14
N LYS A 277 13.10 18.06 7.77
CA LYS A 277 12.94 17.42 6.45
C LYS A 277 12.31 16.05 6.60
N ALA A 278 11.57 15.64 5.59
CA ALA A 278 11.05 14.27 5.52
C ALA A 278 12.16 13.32 5.07
N ALA A 279 12.58 12.42 5.97
CA ALA A 279 13.49 11.33 5.64
C ALA A 279 12.76 10.24 4.87
N LYS A 280 13.46 9.59 3.94
CA LYS A 280 12.94 8.42 3.21
C LYS A 280 13.13 7.19 4.08
N GLU A 281 12.07 6.80 4.75
CA GLU A 281 12.02 5.63 5.62
C GLU A 281 11.26 4.48 4.95
N TYR A 282 11.26 3.28 5.54
CA TYR A 282 10.66 2.08 4.95
C TYR A 282 9.61 1.46 5.86
N LEU A 283 8.55 0.97 5.23
CA LEU A 283 7.47 0.20 5.81
C LEU A 283 7.50 -1.19 5.16
N TRP A 284 7.63 -2.21 5.96
CA TRP A 284 7.60 -3.61 5.55
C TRP A 284 6.17 -4.11 5.50
N MET A 285 5.88 -4.97 4.55
CA MET A 285 4.62 -5.66 4.42
C MET A 285 4.87 -7.17 4.36
N VAL A 286 4.10 -7.93 5.13
CA VAL A 286 4.10 -9.40 5.11
C VAL A 286 2.66 -9.87 4.98
N ARG A 287 2.42 -10.76 4.02
CA ARG A 287 1.11 -11.36 3.77
C ARG A 287 1.17 -12.87 3.95
N ALA A 288 0.40 -13.40 4.87
CA ALA A 288 0.08 -14.83 4.94
C ALA A 288 -0.88 -15.15 3.79
N VAL A 289 -0.41 -15.91 2.80
CA VAL A 289 -1.11 -16.03 1.51
C VAL A 289 -2.38 -16.84 1.65
N MET A 290 -2.30 -18.01 2.29
CA MET A 290 -3.43 -18.92 2.44
C MET A 290 -4.47 -18.37 3.43
N GLU A 291 -4.00 -17.80 4.53
CA GLU A 291 -4.83 -17.21 5.58
C GLU A 291 -5.38 -15.83 5.18
N ARG A 292 -4.87 -15.22 4.11
CA ARG A 292 -5.26 -13.90 3.62
C ARG A 292 -5.09 -12.78 4.66
N LEU A 293 -4.15 -12.94 5.61
CA LEU A 293 -3.84 -11.96 6.64
C LEU A 293 -2.69 -11.05 6.17
N VAL A 294 -2.76 -9.77 6.53
CA VAL A 294 -1.78 -8.77 6.09
C VAL A 294 -1.22 -8.01 7.29
N LEU A 295 0.08 -7.95 7.36
CA LEU A 295 0.83 -7.20 8.34
C LEU A 295 1.65 -6.11 7.67
N PHE A 296 1.46 -4.87 8.07
CA PHE A 296 2.43 -3.80 7.86
C PHE A 296 3.28 -3.63 9.11
N HIS A 297 4.59 -3.51 8.95
CA HIS A 297 5.53 -3.39 10.07
C HIS A 297 6.50 -2.23 9.83
N TYR A 298 6.68 -1.39 10.85
CA TYR A 298 7.58 -0.25 10.82
C TYR A 298 8.58 -0.33 11.97
N ASP A 299 9.85 -0.47 11.62
CA ASP A 299 10.95 -0.50 12.60
C ASP A 299 11.97 0.60 12.31
N GLN A 300 11.80 1.75 12.95
CA GLN A 300 12.65 2.94 12.87
C GLN A 300 13.00 3.39 11.44
N GLY A 301 12.20 2.95 10.46
CA GLY A 301 12.39 3.26 9.05
C GLY A 301 13.50 2.50 8.35
N SER A 302 14.06 1.49 8.98
CA SER A 302 15.14 0.68 8.42
C SER A 302 14.68 -0.14 7.21
N ARG A 303 15.51 -0.18 6.16
CA ARG A 303 15.42 -1.13 5.04
C ARG A 303 16.31 -2.37 5.23
N ALA A 304 17.04 -2.48 6.33
CA ALA A 304 17.93 -3.61 6.55
C ALA A 304 17.16 -4.93 6.63
N GLY A 305 17.67 -5.99 6.02
CA GLY A 305 17.11 -7.34 6.10
C GLY A 305 16.93 -7.85 7.53
N ALA A 306 17.73 -7.33 8.47
CA ALA A 306 17.61 -7.60 9.90
C ALA A 306 16.22 -7.29 10.49
N VAL A 307 15.43 -6.39 9.89
CA VAL A 307 14.06 -6.09 10.34
C VAL A 307 13.16 -7.30 10.14
N ILE A 308 13.15 -7.86 8.92
CA ILE A 308 12.33 -9.04 8.61
C ILE A 308 12.90 -10.31 9.25
N GLU A 309 14.22 -10.42 9.39
CA GLU A 309 14.90 -11.49 10.13
C GLU A 309 14.47 -11.50 11.59
N SER A 310 14.57 -10.36 12.29
CA SER A 310 14.14 -10.21 13.68
C SER A 310 12.66 -10.54 13.87
N LEU A 311 11.80 -10.17 12.90
CA LEU A 311 10.39 -10.53 12.92
C LEU A 311 10.19 -12.05 12.78
N ALA A 312 10.89 -12.68 11.85
CA ALA A 312 10.84 -14.12 11.61
C ALA A 312 11.36 -14.91 12.83
N ASP A 313 12.48 -14.50 13.43
CA ASP A 313 13.08 -15.14 14.59
C ASP A 313 12.18 -15.03 15.81
N ARG A 314 11.61 -13.86 16.08
CA ARG A 314 10.70 -13.63 17.21
C ARG A 314 9.52 -14.60 17.23
N TYR A 315 9.00 -14.97 16.06
CA TYR A 315 7.85 -15.86 15.93
C TYR A 315 8.23 -17.27 15.47
N ASN A 316 9.54 -17.58 15.37
CA ASN A 316 10.06 -18.87 14.93
C ASN A 316 9.45 -19.30 13.57
N PHE A 317 9.42 -18.37 12.61
CA PHE A 317 8.86 -18.59 11.28
C PHE A 317 9.56 -19.74 10.55
N LYS A 318 8.77 -20.64 9.98
CA LYS A 318 9.23 -21.78 9.19
C LYS A 318 8.34 -21.92 7.97
N GLY A 319 8.95 -21.89 6.79
CA GLY A 319 8.17 -22.06 5.56
C GLY A 319 8.72 -21.29 4.38
N TYR A 320 7.85 -21.00 3.43
CA TYR A 320 8.20 -20.26 2.22
C TYR A 320 8.05 -18.76 2.43
N LEU A 321 9.13 -18.03 2.12
CA LEU A 321 9.14 -16.57 2.04
C LEU A 321 9.29 -16.16 0.58
N GLN A 322 8.24 -15.66 -0.03
CA GLN A 322 8.29 -15.14 -1.39
C GLN A 322 8.48 -13.61 -1.38
N CYS A 323 9.48 -13.14 -2.12
CA CYS A 323 9.86 -11.72 -2.18
C CYS A 323 10.44 -11.36 -3.55
N ASP A 324 10.74 -10.07 -3.74
CA ASP A 324 11.55 -9.60 -4.86
C ASP A 324 13.02 -10.04 -4.74
N GLY A 325 13.87 -9.55 -5.61
CA GLY A 325 15.30 -9.82 -5.58
C GLY A 325 16.12 -8.85 -4.72
N PHE A 326 15.54 -8.23 -3.71
CA PHE A 326 16.30 -7.36 -2.81
C PHE A 326 17.28 -8.17 -1.96
N ALA A 327 18.57 -7.81 -2.04
CA ALA A 327 19.67 -8.53 -1.37
C ALA A 327 19.52 -8.59 0.17
N GLY A 328 18.72 -7.71 0.76
CA GLY A 328 18.42 -7.72 2.20
C GLY A 328 17.76 -9.01 2.66
N TYR A 329 16.85 -9.59 1.86
CA TYR A 329 16.22 -10.87 2.17
C TYR A 329 17.24 -12.03 2.09
N GLU A 330 18.04 -12.05 1.01
CA GLU A 330 19.07 -13.10 0.84
C GLU A 330 20.07 -13.09 1.99
N THR A 331 20.52 -11.91 2.42
CA THR A 331 21.47 -11.77 3.54
C THR A 331 20.84 -12.23 4.87
N ALA A 332 19.58 -11.82 5.12
CA ALA A 332 18.87 -12.14 6.35
C ALA A 332 18.65 -13.65 6.54
N PHE A 333 18.30 -14.36 5.46
CA PHE A 333 17.87 -15.75 5.56
C PHE A 333 18.86 -16.78 5.00
N LYS A 334 20.05 -16.35 4.56
CA LYS A 334 21.07 -17.22 3.98
C LYS A 334 21.46 -18.39 4.90
N ALA A 335 21.53 -18.14 6.19
CA ALA A 335 21.93 -19.13 7.20
C ALA A 335 20.74 -19.82 7.88
N ASN A 336 19.50 -19.43 7.59
CA ASN A 336 18.32 -19.99 8.23
C ASN A 336 17.70 -21.12 7.39
N PRO A 337 17.92 -22.40 7.73
CA PRO A 337 17.43 -23.53 6.94
C PRO A 337 15.90 -23.68 7.01
N ASN A 338 15.24 -23.04 7.97
CA ASN A 338 13.78 -23.11 8.13
C ASN A 338 13.05 -22.18 7.16
N VAL A 339 13.75 -21.20 6.56
CA VAL A 339 13.14 -20.23 5.63
C VAL A 339 13.55 -20.59 4.20
N ARG A 340 12.57 -20.96 3.40
CA ARG A 340 12.74 -21.29 1.97
C ARG A 340 12.34 -20.10 1.12
N MET A 341 13.32 -19.38 0.60
CA MET A 341 13.07 -18.20 -0.24
C MET A 341 12.51 -18.60 -1.60
N VAL A 342 11.52 -17.87 -2.09
CA VAL A 342 10.95 -17.95 -3.45
C VAL A 342 11.03 -16.57 -4.08
N ASN A 343 11.60 -16.46 -5.28
CA ASN A 343 11.68 -15.17 -5.98
C ASN A 343 10.48 -14.94 -6.91
N CYS A 344 10.29 -13.68 -7.31
CA CYS A 344 9.17 -13.24 -8.12
C CYS A 344 9.52 -13.25 -9.62
N MET A 345 8.74 -13.97 -10.44
CA MET A 345 8.91 -14.04 -11.90
C MET A 345 8.64 -12.68 -12.58
N VAL A 346 7.74 -11.88 -12.02
CA VAL A 346 7.41 -10.56 -12.60
C VAL A 346 8.62 -9.62 -12.55
N HIS A 347 9.43 -9.67 -11.51
CA HIS A 347 10.66 -8.87 -11.45
C HIS A 347 11.68 -9.33 -12.49
N ILE A 348 11.83 -10.64 -12.70
CA ILE A 348 12.65 -11.21 -13.77
C ILE A 348 12.14 -10.72 -15.15
N ARG A 349 10.84 -10.85 -15.40
CA ARG A 349 10.18 -10.38 -16.62
C ARG A 349 10.45 -8.89 -16.87
N ARG A 350 10.35 -8.04 -15.87
CA ARG A 350 10.58 -6.59 -15.97
C ARG A 350 12.00 -6.26 -16.43
N HIS A 351 13.00 -7.00 -16.01
CA HIS A 351 14.37 -6.84 -16.49
C HIS A 351 14.50 -7.16 -17.99
N PHE A 352 13.87 -8.22 -18.47
CA PHE A 352 13.85 -8.54 -19.90
C PHE A 352 13.03 -7.52 -20.71
N GLU A 353 11.93 -7.00 -20.19
CA GLU A 353 11.18 -5.92 -20.84
C GLU A 353 12.04 -4.65 -21.03
N GLN A 354 12.89 -4.31 -20.05
CA GLN A 354 13.82 -3.18 -20.15
C GLN A 354 14.93 -3.41 -21.20
N ALA A 355 15.23 -4.66 -21.53
CA ALA A 355 16.23 -5.03 -22.52
C ALA A 355 15.69 -5.09 -23.97
N LEU A 356 14.38 -4.95 -24.20
CA LEU A 356 13.75 -5.03 -25.52
C LEU A 356 14.30 -4.03 -26.52
N ASP A 357 14.66 -2.82 -26.07
CA ASP A 357 15.16 -1.77 -26.97
C ASP A 357 16.62 -2.00 -27.37
N GLU A 358 17.39 -2.72 -26.54
CA GLU A 358 18.80 -3.02 -26.80
C GLU A 358 18.99 -4.33 -27.57
N ASN A 359 18.32 -5.39 -27.12
CA ASN A 359 18.43 -6.71 -27.74
C ASN A 359 17.08 -7.42 -27.77
N ARG A 360 16.27 -7.04 -28.74
CA ARG A 360 14.90 -7.53 -28.91
C ARG A 360 14.80 -9.06 -29.03
N PRO A 361 15.60 -9.75 -29.89
CA PRO A 361 15.46 -11.19 -30.03
C PRO A 361 15.68 -11.97 -28.74
N MET A 362 16.70 -11.60 -27.96
CA MET A 362 17.02 -12.27 -26.70
C MET A 362 15.96 -11.96 -25.63
N ALA A 363 15.49 -10.72 -25.56
CA ALA A 363 14.46 -10.32 -24.63
C ALA A 363 13.11 -10.97 -24.95
N GLU A 364 12.70 -11.02 -26.25
CA GLU A 364 11.46 -11.67 -26.69
C GLU A 364 11.48 -13.18 -26.43
N HIS A 365 12.64 -13.85 -26.60
CA HIS A 365 12.77 -15.25 -26.24
C HIS A 365 12.43 -15.49 -24.76
N ALA A 366 13.11 -14.80 -23.86
CA ALA A 366 12.85 -14.95 -22.42
C ALA A 366 11.41 -14.59 -22.03
N LEU A 367 10.87 -13.50 -22.60
CA LEU A 367 9.49 -13.07 -22.35
C LEU A 367 8.47 -14.09 -22.87
N GLY A 368 8.76 -14.75 -24.00
CA GLY A 368 7.93 -15.82 -24.55
C GLY A 368 7.86 -17.04 -23.63
N GLU A 369 9.00 -17.49 -23.11
CA GLU A 369 9.06 -18.61 -22.17
C GLU A 369 8.35 -18.28 -20.85
N ILE A 370 8.55 -17.07 -20.30
CA ILE A 370 7.82 -16.61 -19.13
C ILE A 370 6.30 -16.58 -19.41
N GLN A 371 5.88 -16.16 -20.60
CA GLN A 371 4.47 -16.18 -20.97
C GLN A 371 3.89 -17.60 -21.03
N HIS A 372 4.67 -18.58 -21.48
CA HIS A 372 4.26 -19.99 -21.46
C HIS A 372 4.03 -20.48 -20.02
N LEU A 373 4.89 -20.12 -19.06
CA LEU A 373 4.68 -20.44 -17.64
C LEU A 373 3.36 -19.88 -17.13
N TYR A 374 3.05 -18.61 -17.42
CA TYR A 374 1.78 -18.00 -16.99
C TYR A 374 0.55 -18.63 -17.69
N LYS A 375 0.66 -19.08 -18.93
CA LYS A 375 -0.42 -19.83 -19.59
C LYS A 375 -0.74 -21.14 -18.87
N ILE A 376 0.29 -21.84 -18.37
CA ILE A 376 0.11 -23.07 -17.58
C ILE A 376 -0.59 -22.75 -16.27
N GLU A 377 -0.21 -21.65 -15.59
CA GLU A 377 -0.87 -21.21 -14.35
C GLU A 377 -2.37 -20.90 -14.59
N HIS A 378 -2.68 -20.12 -15.65
CA HIS A 378 -4.08 -19.83 -16.01
C HIS A 378 -4.87 -21.09 -16.34
N MET A 379 -4.27 -22.05 -17.03
CA MET A 379 -4.93 -23.33 -17.29
C MET A 379 -5.24 -24.08 -15.98
N CYS A 380 -4.35 -24.03 -15.00
CA CYS A 380 -4.59 -24.62 -13.67
C CYS A 380 -5.70 -23.88 -12.91
N ASP A 381 -5.74 -22.54 -13.02
CA ASP A 381 -6.77 -21.70 -12.39
C ASP A 381 -8.15 -21.95 -13.02
N ASP A 382 -8.24 -21.95 -14.35
CA ASP A 382 -9.47 -22.17 -15.10
C ASP A 382 -10.06 -23.57 -14.84
N ALA A 383 -9.18 -24.57 -14.64
CA ALA A 383 -9.57 -25.92 -14.29
C ALA A 383 -9.90 -26.11 -12.78
N GLY A 384 -9.69 -25.09 -11.94
CA GLY A 384 -9.91 -25.18 -10.51
C GLY A 384 -9.05 -26.24 -9.81
N MET A 385 -7.81 -26.46 -10.29
CA MET A 385 -6.92 -27.51 -9.78
C MET A 385 -6.56 -27.31 -8.31
N SER A 386 -6.60 -28.38 -7.55
CA SER A 386 -6.06 -28.43 -6.20
C SER A 386 -4.53 -28.17 -6.18
N PRO A 387 -3.94 -27.81 -5.04
CA PRO A 387 -2.49 -27.60 -4.92
C PRO A 387 -1.65 -28.81 -5.41
N ASP A 388 -2.09 -30.03 -5.12
CA ASP A 388 -1.37 -31.23 -5.52
C ASP A 388 -1.46 -31.47 -7.04
N GLU A 389 -2.63 -31.28 -7.64
CA GLU A 389 -2.83 -31.36 -9.10
C GLU A 389 -2.02 -30.27 -9.80
N ARG A 390 -2.02 -29.04 -9.28
CA ARG A 390 -1.21 -27.94 -9.82
C ARG A 390 0.27 -28.24 -9.76
N LYS A 391 0.75 -28.77 -8.61
CA LYS A 391 2.14 -29.23 -8.46
C LYS A 391 2.50 -30.28 -9.50
N ALA A 392 1.66 -31.29 -9.68
CA ALA A 392 1.85 -32.33 -10.68
C ALA A 392 1.94 -31.74 -12.11
N LYS A 393 1.01 -30.82 -12.44
CA LYS A 393 0.96 -30.16 -13.75
C LYS A 393 2.16 -29.26 -14.01
N ARG A 394 2.62 -28.53 -13.02
CA ARG A 394 3.86 -27.73 -13.11
C ARG A 394 5.09 -28.63 -13.36
N ASN A 395 5.18 -29.78 -12.67
CA ASN A 395 6.29 -30.70 -12.88
C ASN A 395 6.23 -31.38 -14.25
N GLU A 396 5.05 -31.58 -14.82
CA GLU A 396 4.85 -32.10 -16.17
C GLU A 396 5.24 -31.07 -17.25
N LEU A 397 4.79 -29.81 -17.14
CA LEU A 397 4.88 -28.82 -18.20
C LEU A 397 5.88 -27.70 -17.92
N SER A 398 5.82 -27.08 -16.73
CA SER A 398 6.62 -25.90 -16.41
C SER A 398 8.08 -26.24 -16.11
N ARG A 399 8.36 -27.41 -15.56
CA ARG A 399 9.73 -27.82 -15.23
C ARG A 399 10.65 -27.79 -16.45
N HIS A 400 10.21 -28.34 -17.57
CA HIS A 400 11.03 -28.36 -18.81
C HIS A 400 11.34 -26.96 -19.32
N ILE A 401 10.37 -26.05 -19.26
CA ILE A 401 10.56 -24.65 -19.64
C ILE A 401 11.59 -23.99 -18.71
N MET A 402 11.46 -24.19 -17.41
CA MET A 402 12.35 -23.59 -16.40
C MET A 402 13.79 -24.12 -16.55
N GLU A 403 13.96 -25.42 -16.77
CA GLU A 403 15.28 -26.05 -16.97
C GLU A 403 15.91 -25.58 -18.29
N ALA A 404 15.13 -25.49 -19.37
CA ALA A 404 15.60 -24.96 -20.64
C ALA A 404 16.02 -23.48 -20.56
N MET A 405 15.26 -22.66 -19.86
CA MET A 405 15.62 -21.25 -19.60
C MET A 405 16.91 -21.14 -18.79
N LYS A 406 17.13 -22.01 -17.79
CA LYS A 406 18.38 -22.01 -17.01
C LYS A 406 19.57 -22.31 -17.92
N ALA A 407 19.51 -23.39 -18.70
CA ALA A 407 20.55 -23.77 -19.66
C ALA A 407 20.81 -22.68 -20.71
N TRP A 408 19.74 -22.03 -21.19
CA TRP A 408 19.84 -20.92 -22.12
C TRP A 408 20.58 -19.73 -21.49
N MET A 409 20.25 -19.33 -20.24
CA MET A 409 20.94 -18.26 -19.53
C MET A 409 22.42 -18.57 -19.28
N GLU A 410 22.76 -19.83 -19.01
CA GLU A 410 24.16 -20.29 -18.84
C GLU A 410 24.95 -20.16 -20.16
N THR A 411 24.32 -20.51 -21.27
CA THR A 411 24.96 -20.47 -22.60
C THR A 411 25.05 -19.06 -23.16
N GLU A 412 23.99 -18.28 -23.04
CA GLU A 412 23.91 -16.95 -23.64
C GLU A 412 24.51 -15.86 -22.73
N GLY A 413 24.40 -16.03 -21.39
CA GLY A 413 24.83 -15.04 -20.41
C GLY A 413 26.29 -14.64 -20.55
N VAL A 414 27.17 -15.61 -20.89
CA VAL A 414 28.61 -15.37 -21.09
C VAL A 414 28.93 -14.50 -22.31
N LYS A 415 27.97 -14.31 -23.21
CA LYS A 415 28.14 -13.51 -24.43
C LYS A 415 27.88 -12.02 -24.22
N TYR A 416 27.28 -11.63 -23.10
CA TYR A 416 26.83 -10.27 -22.84
C TYR A 416 27.49 -9.70 -21.59
N SER A 417 27.92 -8.45 -21.67
CA SER A 417 28.46 -7.73 -20.52
C SER A 417 27.37 -7.39 -19.51
N ASP A 418 27.69 -7.47 -18.21
CA ASP A 418 26.83 -7.01 -17.11
C ASP A 418 26.47 -5.51 -17.17
N ARG A 419 27.13 -4.75 -18.06
CA ARG A 419 26.79 -3.34 -18.30
C ARG A 419 25.63 -3.19 -19.29
N SER A 420 25.40 -4.15 -20.18
CA SER A 420 24.29 -4.17 -21.12
C SER A 420 22.97 -4.45 -20.40
N GLN A 421 21.83 -4.01 -20.93
CA GLN A 421 20.52 -4.28 -20.32
C GLN A 421 20.19 -5.77 -20.38
N ILE A 422 20.49 -6.43 -21.49
CA ILE A 422 20.25 -7.87 -21.62
C ILE A 422 21.17 -8.68 -20.70
N GLY A 423 22.45 -8.31 -20.55
CA GLY A 423 23.35 -8.95 -19.60
C GLY A 423 22.88 -8.80 -18.15
N LYS A 424 22.42 -7.60 -17.77
CA LYS A 424 21.79 -7.35 -16.46
C LYS A 424 20.55 -8.21 -16.24
N ALA A 425 19.68 -8.36 -17.26
CA ALA A 425 18.47 -9.16 -17.18
C ALA A 425 18.81 -10.63 -16.96
N ILE A 426 19.76 -11.18 -17.73
CA ILE A 426 20.21 -12.56 -17.60
C ILE A 426 20.86 -12.81 -16.25
N THR A 427 21.80 -11.95 -15.82
CA THR A 427 22.47 -12.07 -14.50
C THR A 427 21.48 -11.98 -13.35
N TYR A 428 20.51 -11.04 -13.41
CA TYR A 428 19.46 -10.93 -12.41
C TYR A 428 18.60 -12.18 -12.32
N ALA A 429 18.18 -12.72 -13.46
CA ALA A 429 17.37 -13.93 -13.51
C ALA A 429 18.17 -15.17 -13.05
N TYR A 430 19.37 -15.36 -13.59
CA TYR A 430 20.18 -16.53 -13.31
C TYR A 430 20.54 -16.66 -11.81
N THR A 431 20.95 -15.57 -11.18
CA THR A 431 21.32 -15.58 -9.74
C THR A 431 20.14 -15.92 -8.82
N ARG A 432 18.90 -15.79 -9.29
CA ARG A 432 17.65 -16.03 -8.52
C ARG A 432 16.91 -17.29 -8.99
N TRP A 433 17.43 -17.94 -10.02
CA TRP A 433 16.68 -19.01 -10.70
C TRP A 433 16.41 -20.21 -9.81
N ASP A 434 17.35 -20.59 -8.95
CA ASP A 434 17.17 -21.71 -8.02
C ASP A 434 16.04 -21.43 -7.02
N ASN A 435 15.92 -20.19 -6.55
CA ASN A 435 14.79 -19.78 -5.70
C ASN A 435 13.47 -19.72 -6.50
N MET A 436 13.52 -19.37 -7.80
CA MET A 436 12.35 -19.44 -8.68
C MET A 436 11.89 -20.89 -8.89
N MET A 437 12.81 -21.83 -9.10
CA MET A 437 12.48 -23.25 -9.30
C MET A 437 11.66 -23.83 -8.14
N ARG A 438 11.76 -23.26 -6.93
CA ARG A 438 11.02 -23.73 -5.75
C ARG A 438 9.51 -23.62 -5.89
N TYR A 439 8.99 -22.74 -6.79
CA TYR A 439 7.55 -22.67 -7.01
C TYR A 439 6.96 -23.98 -7.58
N LEU A 440 7.81 -24.86 -8.13
CA LEU A 440 7.43 -26.20 -8.58
C LEU A 440 7.24 -27.20 -7.43
N GLU A 441 7.72 -26.90 -6.23
CA GLU A 441 7.73 -27.82 -5.09
C GLU A 441 6.39 -27.90 -4.38
N ASP A 442 5.61 -26.81 -4.42
CA ASP A 442 4.32 -26.72 -3.75
C ASP A 442 3.34 -25.97 -4.67
N GLY A 443 2.18 -26.57 -4.94
CA GLY A 443 1.15 -25.98 -5.81
C GLY A 443 0.47 -24.75 -5.23
N ARG A 444 0.64 -24.43 -3.94
CA ARG A 444 0.14 -23.22 -3.29
C ARG A 444 0.99 -21.99 -3.64
N LEU A 445 2.27 -22.19 -3.96
CA LEU A 445 3.19 -21.10 -4.27
C LEU A 445 2.78 -20.42 -5.57
N LEU A 446 2.81 -19.10 -5.59
CA LEU A 446 2.53 -18.32 -6.79
C LEU A 446 3.81 -18.05 -7.58
N PRO A 447 3.74 -17.86 -8.90
CA PRO A 447 4.91 -17.50 -9.69
C PRO A 447 5.42 -16.09 -9.38
N ASP A 448 4.60 -15.26 -8.74
CA ASP A 448 4.92 -13.86 -8.43
C ASP A 448 4.41 -13.42 -7.05
N ASN A 449 4.85 -12.24 -6.62
CA ASN A 449 4.39 -11.60 -5.37
C ASN A 449 3.38 -10.46 -5.61
N ASN A 450 2.59 -10.53 -6.68
CA ASN A 450 1.59 -9.51 -7.01
C ASN A 450 0.57 -9.27 -5.90
N LEU A 451 0.26 -10.29 -5.10
CA LEU A 451 -0.63 -10.10 -3.94
C LEU A 451 -0.01 -9.14 -2.94
N ALA A 452 1.29 -9.26 -2.67
CA ALA A 452 2.04 -8.36 -1.80
C ALA A 452 2.07 -6.93 -2.35
N GLU A 453 2.39 -6.76 -3.64
CA GLU A 453 2.41 -5.45 -4.28
C GLU A 453 1.05 -4.76 -4.25
N ASN A 454 -0.04 -5.52 -4.41
CA ASN A 454 -1.40 -5.00 -4.34
C ASN A 454 -1.74 -4.45 -2.95
N GLU A 455 -1.24 -5.07 -1.87
CA GLU A 455 -1.45 -4.56 -0.50
C GLU A 455 -0.71 -3.24 -0.24
N ILE A 456 0.42 -3.02 -0.90
CA ILE A 456 1.20 -1.78 -0.79
C ILE A 456 0.55 -0.60 -1.54
N ARG A 457 -0.24 -0.85 -2.57
CA ARG A 457 -0.85 0.22 -3.41
C ARG A 457 -1.63 1.28 -2.62
N PRO A 458 -2.49 0.94 -1.64
CA PRO A 458 -3.17 1.95 -0.83
C PRO A 458 -2.20 2.89 -0.10
N ILE A 459 -1.08 2.34 0.42
CA ILE A 459 -0.04 3.15 1.07
C ILE A 459 0.58 4.13 0.07
N THR A 460 0.90 3.66 -1.14
CA THR A 460 1.51 4.50 -2.17
C THR A 460 0.57 5.60 -2.68
N LEU A 461 -0.74 5.35 -2.72
CA LEU A 461 -1.76 6.35 -3.04
C LEU A 461 -1.93 7.35 -1.89
N GLY A 462 -2.00 6.85 -0.65
CA GLY A 462 -2.17 7.67 0.54
C GLY A 462 -1.06 8.70 0.70
N ARG A 463 0.20 8.31 0.52
CA ARG A 463 1.33 9.26 0.64
C ARG A 463 1.35 10.37 -0.43
N LYS A 464 0.61 10.23 -1.55
CA LYS A 464 0.38 11.34 -2.49
C LYS A 464 -0.58 12.40 -1.94
N ASN A 465 -1.37 12.06 -0.93
CA ASN A 465 -2.36 12.93 -0.31
C ASN A 465 -1.88 13.54 1.02
N TYR A 466 -1.41 12.71 1.96
CA TYR A 466 -0.94 13.18 3.28
C TYR A 466 0.58 13.36 3.37
N LEU A 467 1.33 13.05 2.30
CA LEU A 467 2.72 13.37 2.01
C LEU A 467 3.76 12.67 2.92
N PHE A 468 3.60 12.68 4.24
CA PHE A 468 4.55 12.12 5.20
C PHE A 468 3.87 11.75 6.53
N CYS A 469 4.54 10.93 7.32
CA CYS A 469 4.21 10.72 8.73
C CYS A 469 4.94 11.77 9.59
N GLY A 470 4.24 12.33 10.58
CA GLY A 470 4.77 13.41 11.41
C GLY A 470 5.97 13.02 12.31
N ASN A 471 6.18 11.73 12.54
CA ASN A 471 7.29 11.14 13.29
C ASN A 471 7.24 9.60 13.17
N HIS A 472 8.24 8.91 13.74
CA HIS A 472 8.33 7.44 13.76
C HIS A 472 7.13 6.77 14.48
N GLU A 473 6.60 7.40 15.54
CA GLU A 473 5.41 6.90 16.23
C GLU A 473 4.18 6.92 15.30
N ALA A 474 3.99 8.00 14.53
CA ALA A 474 2.90 8.10 13.56
C ALA A 474 3.01 7.03 12.45
N ALA A 475 4.25 6.68 12.04
CA ALA A 475 4.49 5.61 11.08
C ALA A 475 4.16 4.22 11.68
N ARG A 476 4.54 3.95 12.93
CA ARG A 476 4.12 2.73 13.65
C ARG A 476 2.60 2.63 13.79
N ASN A 477 1.97 3.73 14.17
CA ASN A 477 0.51 3.78 14.31
C ASN A 477 -0.22 3.58 12.97
N MET A 478 0.33 4.11 11.89
CA MET A 478 -0.16 3.84 10.54
C MET A 478 -0.10 2.34 10.22
N ALA A 479 1.01 1.66 10.54
CA ALA A 479 1.18 0.23 10.30
C ALA A 479 0.08 -0.59 10.98
N VAL A 480 -0.29 -0.27 12.23
CA VAL A 480 -1.38 -0.93 12.97
C VAL A 480 -2.70 -0.83 12.20
N VAL A 481 -3.10 0.39 11.85
CA VAL A 481 -4.39 0.62 11.17
C VAL A 481 -4.42 -0.02 9.79
N CYS A 482 -3.36 0.17 9.00
CA CYS A 482 -3.29 -0.38 7.65
C CYS A 482 -3.31 -1.92 7.64
N SER A 483 -2.73 -2.58 8.65
CA SER A 483 -2.78 -4.04 8.78
C SER A 483 -4.21 -4.55 8.99
N LEU A 484 -4.96 -3.93 9.90
CA LEU A 484 -6.36 -4.30 10.14
C LEU A 484 -7.24 -4.03 8.92
N LEU A 485 -7.10 -2.86 8.30
CA LEU A 485 -7.87 -2.50 7.10
C LEU A 485 -7.55 -3.42 5.91
N ALA A 486 -6.28 -3.75 5.68
CA ALA A 486 -5.89 -4.69 4.63
C ALA A 486 -6.47 -6.09 4.88
N THR A 487 -6.44 -6.54 6.13
CA THR A 487 -7.04 -7.83 6.52
C THR A 487 -8.56 -7.81 6.33
N CYS A 488 -9.25 -6.71 6.68
CA CYS A 488 -10.68 -6.55 6.39
C CYS A 488 -10.98 -6.71 4.89
N ARG A 489 -10.23 -5.99 4.03
CA ARG A 489 -10.41 -6.07 2.56
C ARG A 489 -10.20 -7.48 2.03
N ASN A 490 -9.18 -8.18 2.52
CA ASN A 490 -8.89 -9.55 2.09
C ASN A 490 -9.95 -10.56 2.51
N HIS A 491 -10.69 -10.27 3.59
CA HIS A 491 -11.76 -11.12 4.09
C HIS A 491 -13.16 -10.64 3.72
N ASP A 492 -13.26 -9.65 2.84
CA ASP A 492 -14.51 -9.06 2.37
C ASP A 492 -15.36 -8.47 3.53
N VAL A 493 -14.70 -8.04 4.63
CA VAL A 493 -15.32 -7.42 5.80
C VAL A 493 -15.47 -5.92 5.57
N ASN A 494 -16.65 -5.36 5.88
CA ASN A 494 -16.85 -3.92 5.88
C ASN A 494 -15.99 -3.28 6.96
N PRO A 495 -14.95 -2.50 6.59
CA PRO A 495 -14.02 -1.95 7.57
C PRO A 495 -14.66 -0.93 8.52
N ARG A 496 -15.77 -0.30 8.12
CA ARG A 496 -16.53 0.64 8.97
C ARG A 496 -17.21 -0.09 10.11
N ASP A 497 -17.95 -1.15 9.79
CA ASP A 497 -18.68 -1.92 10.79
C ASP A 497 -17.71 -2.60 11.75
N TYR A 498 -16.65 -3.17 11.21
CA TYR A 498 -15.57 -3.76 11.99
C TYR A 498 -14.95 -2.77 12.98
N LEU A 499 -14.47 -1.61 12.49
CA LEU A 499 -13.82 -0.63 13.36
C LEU A 499 -14.79 -0.03 14.38
N ASN A 500 -16.05 0.22 14.02
CA ASN A 500 -17.06 0.72 14.95
C ASN A 500 -17.26 -0.23 16.14
N ASP A 501 -17.40 -1.50 15.84
CA ASP A 501 -17.59 -2.54 16.84
C ASP A 501 -16.34 -2.73 17.70
N ILE A 502 -15.17 -2.92 17.07
CA ILE A 502 -13.91 -3.16 17.78
C ILE A 502 -13.52 -1.98 18.66
N ILE A 503 -13.63 -0.74 18.18
CA ILE A 503 -13.31 0.44 18.99
C ILE A 503 -14.27 0.55 20.19
N SER A 504 -15.51 0.08 20.06
CA SER A 504 -16.48 0.04 21.15
C SER A 504 -16.14 -1.02 22.19
N GLN A 505 -15.67 -2.19 21.75
CA GLN A 505 -15.43 -3.35 22.62
C GLN A 505 -14.07 -3.32 23.31
N MET A 506 -13.01 -2.82 22.65
CA MET A 506 -11.64 -2.89 23.16
C MET A 506 -11.43 -2.31 24.56
N PRO A 507 -12.13 -1.26 25.02
CA PRO A 507 -12.02 -0.81 26.42
C PRO A 507 -12.36 -1.90 27.46
N TYR A 508 -13.18 -2.88 27.09
CA TYR A 508 -13.55 -4.00 27.96
C TYR A 508 -12.60 -5.20 27.85
N HIS A 509 -11.70 -5.20 26.84
CA HIS A 509 -10.75 -6.29 26.55
C HIS A 509 -9.30 -5.98 27.02
N THR A 510 -9.11 -5.08 27.96
CA THR A 510 -7.77 -4.67 28.44
C THR A 510 -6.95 -5.80 29.07
N LYS A 511 -7.58 -6.89 29.49
CA LYS A 511 -6.97 -8.10 30.07
C LYS A 511 -7.30 -9.36 29.27
N ALA A 512 -7.77 -9.19 28.04
CA ALA A 512 -8.13 -10.32 27.19
C ALA A 512 -6.94 -11.22 26.87
N SER A 513 -7.18 -12.51 26.83
CA SER A 513 -6.21 -13.51 26.41
C SER A 513 -5.93 -13.41 24.90
N TYR A 514 -4.89 -14.12 24.46
CA TYR A 514 -4.57 -14.22 23.03
C TYR A 514 -5.76 -14.78 22.24
N GLU A 515 -6.40 -15.83 22.73
CA GLU A 515 -7.53 -16.52 22.11
C GLU A 515 -8.75 -15.61 21.98
N GLU A 516 -9.05 -14.81 23.01
CA GLU A 516 -10.12 -13.83 22.98
C GLU A 516 -9.85 -12.74 21.93
N LEU A 517 -8.63 -12.21 21.90
CA LEU A 517 -8.24 -11.21 20.91
C LEU A 517 -8.22 -11.78 19.49
N LEU A 518 -7.85 -13.05 19.32
CA LEU A 518 -7.88 -13.74 18.03
C LEU A 518 -9.29 -13.77 17.44
N GLN A 519 -10.33 -13.97 18.28
CA GLN A 519 -11.73 -13.94 17.81
C GLN A 519 -12.16 -12.55 17.31
N LEU A 520 -11.47 -11.50 17.72
CA LEU A 520 -11.74 -10.12 17.29
C LEU A 520 -11.00 -9.74 16.00
N LEU A 521 -10.10 -10.58 15.47
CA LEU A 521 -9.46 -10.30 14.17
C LEU A 521 -10.46 -10.43 13.02
N PRO A 522 -10.36 -9.64 11.94
CA PRO A 522 -11.38 -9.54 10.90
C PRO A 522 -11.87 -10.89 10.35
N HIS A 523 -10.95 -11.85 10.14
CA HIS A 523 -11.28 -13.17 9.58
C HIS A 523 -12.10 -14.06 10.54
N LYS A 524 -12.01 -13.85 11.85
CA LYS A 524 -12.80 -14.54 12.87
C LYS A 524 -14.06 -13.74 13.21
N TRP A 525 -13.92 -12.42 13.39
CA TRP A 525 -15.02 -11.51 13.70
C TRP A 525 -16.18 -11.61 12.71
N LYS A 526 -15.91 -11.76 11.42
CA LYS A 526 -16.96 -11.93 10.39
C LYS A 526 -17.85 -13.15 10.58
N LEU A 527 -17.39 -14.16 11.31
CA LEU A 527 -18.20 -15.38 11.55
C LEU A 527 -19.38 -15.11 12.50
N THR A 528 -19.25 -14.11 13.35
CA THR A 528 -20.31 -13.65 14.27
C THR A 528 -21.06 -12.42 13.73
N HIS A 529 -20.60 -11.83 12.61
CA HIS A 529 -21.17 -10.63 11.98
C HIS A 529 -21.34 -10.83 10.47
N PRO A 530 -22.14 -11.83 10.04
CA PRO A 530 -22.29 -12.14 8.62
C PRO A 530 -22.92 -11.00 7.81
N GLU A 531 -23.70 -10.11 8.45
CA GLU A 531 -24.31 -8.93 7.85
C GLU A 531 -23.29 -7.88 7.41
N SER A 532 -22.11 -7.89 8.01
CA SER A 532 -21.00 -6.97 7.69
C SER A 532 -20.03 -7.51 6.65
N VAL A 533 -20.33 -8.69 6.07
CA VAL A 533 -19.55 -9.25 4.96
C VAL A 533 -20.06 -8.67 3.64
N MET A 534 -19.14 -7.98 2.94
CA MET A 534 -19.45 -7.36 1.65
C MET A 534 -19.56 -8.44 0.56
N THR A 535 -20.67 -8.48 -0.15
CA THR A 535 -20.76 -9.26 -1.38
C THR A 535 -19.87 -8.60 -2.44
N LYS A 536 -18.97 -9.36 -3.03
CA LYS A 536 -18.20 -8.86 -4.17
C LYS A 536 -19.18 -8.48 -5.27
N THR A 537 -19.28 -7.19 -5.56
CA THR A 537 -19.89 -6.74 -6.82
C THR A 537 -18.96 -7.24 -7.94
N THR A 538 -19.42 -8.24 -8.67
CA THR A 538 -18.76 -8.83 -9.86
C THR A 538 -18.47 -7.77 -10.92
#